data_d89b07763317ecc9e36058b1f1240012
#
_entry.id   d89b07763317ecc9e36058b1f1240012
#
_cell.length_a   1.000
_cell.length_b   1.000
_cell.length_c   1.000
_cell.angle_alpha   90.00
_cell.angle_beta   90.00
_cell.angle_gamma   90.00
#
_symmetry.space_group_name_H-M   'P 1'
#
loop_
_entity.id
_entity.type
_entity.pdbx_description
1 polymer ?
#
loop_
_entity_poly.entity_id
_entity_poly.type
_entity_poly.pdbx_seq_one_letter_code
_entity_poly.pdbx_strand_id
1 'polypeptide(L)'
;MNDAIELGNLVKEYETPAGVIKALDHLDLIVSEGGIFGLLGPNGAGKSTTLEIAVGLRKPTSGSVSIFGRNPQTDSQRVHRRVSIQPQESTIFPQERVGEILSFWASLYDHPRDVDQVAKWMGLDELLLRKVAKLSGGQKQRLNVGLSIIGRTKLAVLDEPSTGLDVMARDDLWKVLRFLAEEGTTIVLSTHDLDEARVLCHEVAVIDHGRSVAQGSPEELIRKHAKGTLISCRVKPDGITDLVSMLRTFGEPEVVDKTTISIRADDTDPVIAVLSSNPAVSQLRMNEPSLYDAFVKLTGHDFE
;
A
#
# COMPACT_ATOMS: atom_id res chain seq x y z
N MET A 1 22.38 -2.66 -7.95
CA MET A 1 21.54 -1.67 -7.24
C MET A 1 21.90 -1.81 -5.78
N ASN A 2 21.91 -0.72 -5.05
CA ASN A 2 22.12 -0.78 -3.60
C ASN A 2 20.77 -0.91 -2.93
N ASP A 3 20.75 -1.54 -1.76
CA ASP A 3 19.50 -1.70 -1.02
C ASP A 3 19.31 -0.53 -0.05
N ALA A 4 18.11 0.05 -0.06
CA ALA A 4 17.72 1.10 0.88
C ALA A 4 17.36 0.52 2.24
N ILE A 5 16.63 -0.62 2.24
CA ILE A 5 16.24 -1.36 3.45
C ILE A 5 16.49 -2.85 3.23
N GLU A 6 17.10 -3.49 4.23
CA GLU A 6 17.20 -4.94 4.34
C GLU A 6 16.72 -5.38 5.72
N LEU A 7 15.73 -6.25 5.76
CA LEU A 7 15.22 -6.90 6.96
C LEU A 7 15.43 -8.40 6.83
N GLY A 8 16.13 -9.00 7.78
CA GLY A 8 16.45 -10.43 7.75
C GLY A 8 15.89 -11.15 8.97
N ASN A 9 15.04 -12.14 8.72
CA ASN A 9 14.46 -13.04 9.72
C ASN A 9 13.87 -12.28 10.93
N LEU A 10 13.11 -11.22 10.63
CA LEU A 10 12.66 -10.25 11.63
C LEU A 10 11.50 -10.80 12.45
N VAL A 11 11.65 -10.81 13.77
CA VAL A 11 10.61 -11.22 14.72
C VAL A 11 10.27 -10.06 15.64
N LYS A 12 8.98 -9.84 15.88
CA LYS A 12 8.51 -8.91 16.90
C LYS A 12 7.37 -9.52 17.70
N GLU A 13 7.60 -9.64 18.99
CA GLU A 13 6.63 -10.12 19.96
C GLU A 13 6.29 -9.04 20.94
N TYR A 14 5.04 -9.02 21.38
CA TYR A 14 4.51 -8.15 22.43
C TYR A 14 3.91 -9.01 23.54
N GLU A 15 4.35 -8.75 24.77
CA GLU A 15 3.72 -9.34 25.95
C GLU A 15 2.43 -8.56 26.28
N THR A 16 1.34 -9.29 26.37
CA THR A 16 0.04 -8.74 26.77
C THR A 16 -0.56 -9.55 27.91
N PRO A 17 -1.52 -9.00 28.65
CA PRO A 17 -2.23 -9.76 29.70
C PRO A 17 -2.90 -11.04 29.20
N ALA A 18 -3.22 -11.11 27.91
CA ALA A 18 -3.84 -12.26 27.26
C ALA A 18 -2.83 -13.27 26.68
N GLY A 19 -1.52 -12.99 26.77
CA GLY A 19 -0.45 -13.82 26.22
C GLY A 19 0.48 -13.04 25.27
N VAL A 20 1.35 -13.76 24.57
CA VAL A 20 2.29 -13.18 23.60
C VAL A 20 1.60 -13.01 22.25
N ILE A 21 1.63 -11.80 21.70
CA ILE A 21 1.20 -11.50 20.34
C ILE A 21 2.44 -11.39 19.46
N LYS A 22 2.54 -12.21 18.43
CA LYS A 22 3.60 -12.15 17.44
C LYS A 22 3.16 -11.23 16.30
N ALA A 23 3.66 -10.00 16.28
CA ALA A 23 3.34 -9.02 15.24
C ALA A 23 4.17 -9.21 13.98
N LEU A 24 5.42 -9.70 14.10
CA LEU A 24 6.25 -10.13 12.97
C LEU A 24 6.79 -11.53 13.26
N ASP A 25 6.75 -12.37 12.23
CA ASP A 25 7.11 -13.78 12.32
C ASP A 25 8.06 -14.17 11.18
N HIS A 26 9.38 -14.01 11.44
CA HIS A 26 10.44 -14.31 10.47
C HIS A 26 10.28 -13.57 9.14
N LEU A 27 9.99 -12.27 9.22
CA LEU A 27 9.79 -11.42 8.05
C LEU A 27 11.14 -11.10 7.40
N ASP A 28 11.26 -11.41 6.11
CA ASP A 28 12.35 -10.99 5.23
C ASP A 28 11.83 -9.95 4.25
N LEU A 29 12.60 -8.86 4.03
CA LEU A 29 12.23 -7.79 3.11
C LEU A 29 13.48 -7.11 2.57
N ILE A 30 13.50 -6.87 1.26
CA ILE A 30 14.54 -6.07 0.60
C ILE A 30 13.84 -4.94 -0.17
N VAL A 31 14.27 -3.71 0.04
CA VAL A 31 13.83 -2.53 -0.69
C VAL A 31 15.03 -1.90 -1.39
N SER A 32 15.02 -1.89 -2.70
CA SER A 32 16.07 -1.25 -3.50
C SER A 32 16.02 0.27 -3.43
N GLU A 33 17.16 0.94 -3.62
CA GLU A 33 17.22 2.40 -3.72
C GLU A 33 16.46 2.90 -4.96
N GLY A 34 15.69 3.96 -4.78
CA GLY A 34 14.87 4.62 -5.81
C GLY A 34 13.46 4.06 -5.93
N GLY A 35 12.57 4.84 -6.53
CA GLY A 35 11.19 4.46 -6.77
C GLY A 35 10.31 4.42 -5.52
N ILE A 36 9.15 3.81 -5.68
CA ILE A 36 8.10 3.69 -4.63
C ILE A 36 7.86 2.22 -4.35
N PHE A 37 8.03 1.83 -3.09
CA PHE A 37 7.82 0.48 -2.58
C PHE A 37 6.62 0.45 -1.64
N GLY A 38 5.70 -0.49 -1.84
CA GLY A 38 4.51 -0.65 -1.03
C GLY A 38 4.57 -1.85 -0.09
N LEU A 39 4.22 -1.66 1.19
CA LEU A 39 3.85 -2.75 2.08
C LEU A 39 2.33 -2.92 2.03
N LEU A 40 1.87 -3.95 1.35
CA LEU A 40 0.46 -4.24 1.14
C LEU A 40 -0.03 -5.32 2.10
N GLY A 41 -1.16 -5.12 2.74
CA GLY A 41 -1.75 -6.12 3.61
C GLY A 41 -2.92 -5.57 4.43
N PRO A 42 -3.71 -6.44 5.06
CA PRO A 42 -4.84 -6.03 5.89
C PRO A 42 -4.39 -5.31 7.17
N ASN A 43 -5.35 -4.75 7.89
CA ASN A 43 -5.10 -4.17 9.19
C ASN A 43 -4.61 -5.24 10.17
N GLY A 44 -3.56 -4.91 10.94
CA GLY A 44 -2.96 -5.88 11.86
C GLY A 44 -1.95 -6.86 11.22
N ALA A 45 -1.72 -6.83 9.91
CA ALA A 45 -0.74 -7.70 9.24
C ALA A 45 0.73 -7.47 9.66
N GLY A 46 1.04 -6.38 10.38
CA GLY A 46 2.39 -6.05 10.83
C GLY A 46 3.07 -4.92 10.04
N LYS A 47 2.40 -4.25 9.11
CA LYS A 47 2.95 -3.19 8.24
C LYS A 47 3.60 -2.05 9.03
N SER A 48 2.85 -1.37 9.91
CA SER A 48 3.37 -0.26 10.74
C SER A 48 4.52 -0.72 11.64
N THR A 49 4.41 -1.92 12.24
CA THR A 49 5.49 -2.50 13.04
C THR A 49 6.76 -2.71 12.21
N THR A 50 6.62 -3.18 10.97
CA THR A 50 7.75 -3.35 10.03
C THR A 50 8.40 -2.01 9.73
N LEU A 51 7.61 -0.97 9.40
CA LEU A 51 8.13 0.37 9.11
C LEU A 51 8.83 0.99 10.32
N GLU A 52 8.22 0.93 11.51
CA GLU A 52 8.81 1.46 12.75
C GLU A 52 10.14 0.78 13.12
N ILE A 53 10.23 -0.54 12.93
CA ILE A 53 11.47 -1.29 13.18
C ILE A 53 12.51 -0.94 12.11
N ALA A 54 12.11 -0.87 10.84
CA ALA A 54 13.01 -0.54 9.75
C ALA A 54 13.73 0.79 10.00
N VAL A 55 13.02 1.82 10.49
CA VAL A 55 13.62 3.14 10.75
C VAL A 55 14.24 3.29 12.15
N GLY A 56 14.19 2.25 12.98
CA GLY A 56 14.80 2.26 14.31
C GLY A 56 13.96 2.87 15.42
N LEU A 57 12.70 3.21 15.17
CA LEU A 57 11.77 3.70 16.22
C LEU A 57 11.36 2.59 17.17
N ARG A 58 11.43 1.35 16.72
CA ARG A 58 11.09 0.17 17.51
C ARG A 58 12.19 -0.89 17.42
N LYS A 59 12.48 -1.56 18.54
CA LYS A 59 13.44 -2.68 18.52
C LYS A 59 12.74 -3.98 18.13
N PRO A 60 13.33 -4.80 17.25
CA PRO A 60 12.87 -6.16 17.03
C PRO A 60 13.11 -7.03 18.25
N THR A 61 12.41 -8.16 18.36
CA THR A 61 12.70 -9.22 19.34
C THR A 61 13.92 -10.00 18.88
N SER A 62 14.02 -10.30 17.57
CA SER A 62 15.18 -10.91 16.93
C SER A 62 15.23 -10.57 15.45
N GLY A 63 16.30 -10.95 14.77
CA GLY A 63 16.55 -10.67 13.36
C GLY A 63 17.47 -9.46 13.15
N SER A 64 17.68 -9.07 11.90
CA SER A 64 18.57 -8.00 11.49
C SER A 64 17.84 -6.91 10.74
N VAL A 65 18.33 -5.66 10.87
CA VAL A 65 17.82 -4.47 10.19
C VAL A 65 18.99 -3.68 9.65
N SER A 66 18.92 -3.33 8.38
CA SER A 66 19.89 -2.45 7.73
C SER A 66 19.17 -1.37 6.90
N ILE A 67 19.60 -0.12 7.03
CA ILE A 67 19.22 1.00 6.16
C ILE A 67 20.48 1.56 5.53
N PHE A 68 20.55 1.54 4.20
CA PHE A 68 21.74 1.96 3.46
C PHE A 68 23.04 1.33 4.02
N GLY A 69 23.00 0.02 4.36
CA GLY A 69 24.10 -0.71 4.96
C GLY A 69 24.40 -0.38 6.43
N ARG A 70 23.49 0.29 7.15
CA ARG A 70 23.67 0.72 8.55
C ARG A 70 22.56 0.18 9.44
N ASN A 71 22.90 -0.25 10.64
CA ASN A 71 21.90 -0.64 11.62
C ASN A 71 21.30 0.60 12.28
N PRO A 72 19.98 0.85 12.17
CA PRO A 72 19.34 2.05 12.74
C PRO A 72 19.33 2.11 14.26
N GLN A 73 19.52 0.97 14.94
CA GLN A 73 19.59 0.93 16.40
C GLN A 73 20.96 1.38 16.96
N THR A 74 22.03 1.11 16.23
CA THR A 74 23.41 1.41 16.67
C THR A 74 24.01 2.64 16.01
N ASP A 75 23.56 3.04 14.82
CA ASP A 75 24.03 4.20 14.06
C ASP A 75 22.87 5.17 13.75
N SER A 76 22.02 5.41 14.75
CA SER A 76 20.75 6.16 14.58
C SER A 76 20.96 7.56 14.02
N GLN A 77 21.97 8.32 14.48
CA GLN A 77 22.24 9.67 13.99
C GLN A 77 22.52 9.73 12.47
N ARG A 78 23.29 8.77 11.94
CA ARG A 78 23.60 8.74 10.50
C ARG A 78 22.43 8.24 9.67
N VAL A 79 21.62 7.34 10.22
CA VAL A 79 20.39 6.87 9.57
C VAL A 79 19.35 7.99 9.54
N HIS A 80 19.06 8.64 10.67
CA HIS A 80 18.00 9.67 10.76
C HIS A 80 18.29 10.91 9.91
N ARG A 81 19.55 11.22 9.58
CA ARG A 81 19.87 12.27 8.60
C ARG A 81 19.46 11.93 7.16
N ARG A 82 19.21 10.66 6.86
CA ARG A 82 18.90 10.17 5.51
C ARG A 82 17.47 9.68 5.37
N VAL A 83 16.74 9.57 6.48
CA VAL A 83 15.41 8.96 6.56
C VAL A 83 14.44 9.95 7.18
N SER A 84 13.29 10.08 6.60
CA SER A 84 12.13 10.72 7.22
C SER A 84 11.01 9.69 7.40
N ILE A 85 10.18 9.91 8.39
CA ILE A 85 9.04 9.05 8.68
C ILE A 85 7.79 9.88 8.95
N GLN A 86 6.68 9.42 8.39
CA GLN A 86 5.33 9.82 8.80
C GLN A 86 4.72 8.63 9.52
N PRO A 87 4.57 8.66 10.85
CA PRO A 87 3.86 7.62 11.58
C PRO A 87 2.36 7.74 11.38
N GLN A 88 1.64 6.63 11.56
CA GLN A 88 0.19 6.57 11.45
C GLN A 88 -0.52 7.53 12.43
N GLU A 89 -0.05 7.59 13.67
CA GLU A 89 -0.51 8.57 14.66
C GLU A 89 0.57 9.62 14.90
N SER A 90 0.34 10.83 14.43
CA SER A 90 1.21 11.95 14.72
C SER A 90 0.48 12.98 15.59
N THR A 91 1.00 13.19 16.80
CA THR A 91 0.57 14.30 17.66
C THR A 91 1.27 15.56 17.20
N ILE A 92 0.73 16.21 16.16
CA ILE A 92 1.22 17.54 15.76
C ILE A 92 0.68 18.55 16.77
N PHE A 93 1.50 19.52 17.15
CA PHE A 93 1.16 20.58 18.10
C PHE A 93 -0.15 21.30 17.71
N PRO A 94 -1.28 21.05 18.39
CA PRO A 94 -2.60 21.47 17.91
C PRO A 94 -2.82 22.97 17.95
N GLN A 95 -2.05 23.69 18.79
CA GLN A 95 -2.18 25.13 18.97
C GLN A 95 -1.36 25.96 17.99
N GLU A 96 -0.38 25.34 17.34
CA GLU A 96 0.51 25.99 16.38
C GLU A 96 -0.17 26.14 15.02
N ARG A 97 0.33 27.06 14.20
CA ARG A 97 -0.14 27.27 12.82
C ARG A 97 0.57 26.33 11.86
N VAL A 98 -0.09 26.00 10.76
CA VAL A 98 0.46 25.13 9.71
C VAL A 98 1.83 25.60 9.24
N GLY A 99 1.95 26.90 8.90
CA GLY A 99 3.22 27.47 8.43
C GLY A 99 4.34 27.45 9.48
N GLU A 100 4.00 27.67 10.76
CA GLU A 100 4.95 27.61 11.88
C GLU A 100 5.52 26.19 12.04
N ILE A 101 4.66 25.18 11.97
CA ILE A 101 5.10 23.78 12.07
C ILE A 101 5.94 23.36 10.87
N LEU A 102 5.53 23.71 9.65
CA LEU A 102 6.34 23.43 8.44
C LEU A 102 7.72 24.11 8.53
N SER A 103 7.77 25.37 8.96
CA SER A 103 9.00 26.11 9.12
C SER A 103 9.89 25.52 10.21
N PHE A 104 9.30 25.10 11.35
CA PHE A 104 10.03 24.42 12.41
C PHE A 104 10.64 23.12 11.93
N TRP A 105 9.84 22.25 11.23
CA TRP A 105 10.35 20.99 10.68
C TRP A 105 11.46 21.23 9.65
N ALA A 106 11.30 22.22 8.77
CA ALA A 106 12.32 22.61 7.80
C ALA A 106 13.64 22.97 8.49
N SER A 107 13.58 23.70 9.62
CA SER A 107 14.77 24.12 10.37
C SER A 107 15.59 22.98 10.97
N LEU A 108 15.06 21.75 11.04
CA LEU A 108 15.78 20.58 11.52
C LEU A 108 16.73 19.96 10.48
N TYR A 109 16.67 20.41 9.22
CA TYR A 109 17.44 19.88 8.11
C TYR A 109 18.38 20.92 7.53
N ASP A 110 19.56 20.50 7.08
CA ASP A 110 20.57 21.40 6.49
C ASP A 110 20.11 21.99 5.14
N HIS A 111 19.37 21.21 4.35
CA HIS A 111 18.89 21.57 3.01
C HIS A 111 17.41 21.19 2.82
N PRO A 112 16.50 21.83 3.55
CA PRO A 112 15.08 21.51 3.43
C PRO A 112 14.52 21.95 2.08
N ARG A 113 13.34 21.43 1.74
CA ARG A 113 12.50 21.98 0.68
C ARG A 113 11.90 23.31 1.14
N ASP A 114 11.56 24.14 0.18
CA ASP A 114 10.87 25.39 0.44
C ASP A 114 9.50 25.13 1.08
N VAL A 115 9.19 25.86 2.15
CA VAL A 115 7.95 25.67 2.93
C VAL A 115 6.71 25.97 2.11
N ASP A 116 6.75 27.05 1.30
CA ASP A 116 5.61 27.45 0.47
C ASP A 116 5.39 26.43 -0.66
N GLN A 117 6.47 25.87 -1.20
CA GLN A 117 6.40 24.81 -2.19
C GLN A 117 5.75 23.54 -1.62
N VAL A 118 6.17 23.10 -0.42
CA VAL A 118 5.59 21.92 0.24
C VAL A 118 4.13 22.18 0.61
N ALA A 119 3.81 23.35 1.12
CA ALA A 119 2.44 23.74 1.44
C ALA A 119 1.55 23.69 0.19
N LYS A 120 2.03 24.19 -0.94
CA LYS A 120 1.31 24.14 -2.23
C LYS A 120 1.13 22.71 -2.73
N TRP A 121 2.15 21.85 -2.66
CA TRP A 121 2.03 20.45 -3.04
C TRP A 121 0.99 19.69 -2.21
N MET A 122 0.88 20.05 -0.93
CA MET A 122 -0.08 19.44 -0.01
C MET A 122 -1.45 20.15 -0.01
N GLY A 123 -1.65 21.20 -0.83
CA GLY A 123 -2.87 22.00 -0.85
C GLY A 123 -3.17 22.64 0.51
N LEU A 124 -2.13 23.16 1.17
CA LEU A 124 -2.17 23.82 2.48
C LEU A 124 -1.78 25.29 2.41
N ASP A 125 -1.47 25.82 1.24
CA ASP A 125 -0.98 27.18 1.01
C ASP A 125 -1.95 28.24 1.54
N GLU A 126 -3.26 28.07 1.35
CA GLU A 126 -4.28 28.97 1.94
C GLU A 126 -4.51 28.76 3.45
N LEU A 127 -3.91 27.74 4.02
CA LEU A 127 -4.12 27.33 5.41
C LEU A 127 -2.91 27.63 6.32
N LEU A 128 -1.85 28.26 5.82
CA LEU A 128 -0.60 28.49 6.56
C LEU A 128 -0.81 29.22 7.90
N LEU A 129 -1.78 30.12 7.98
CA LEU A 129 -2.11 30.86 9.20
C LEU A 129 -3.14 30.14 10.10
N ARG A 130 -3.71 29.01 9.63
CA ARG A 130 -4.71 28.25 10.39
C ARG A 130 -4.04 27.38 11.45
N LYS A 131 -4.66 27.31 12.64
CA LYS A 131 -4.21 26.38 13.70
C LYS A 131 -4.47 24.92 13.28
N VAL A 132 -3.54 24.04 13.60
CA VAL A 132 -3.64 22.60 13.31
C VAL A 132 -4.89 21.96 13.91
N ALA A 133 -5.29 22.37 15.12
CA ALA A 133 -6.52 21.91 15.76
C ALA A 133 -7.78 22.14 14.91
N LYS A 134 -7.76 23.14 14.00
CA LYS A 134 -8.89 23.51 13.14
C LYS A 134 -8.84 22.87 11.74
N LEU A 135 -7.88 22.03 11.48
CA LEU A 135 -7.80 21.28 10.23
C LEU A 135 -8.75 20.07 10.25
N SER A 136 -9.30 19.74 9.08
CA SER A 136 -9.99 18.46 8.87
C SER A 136 -9.02 17.28 8.98
N GLY A 137 -9.53 16.05 9.09
CA GLY A 137 -8.70 14.83 9.11
C GLY A 137 -7.77 14.75 7.88
N GLY A 138 -8.32 14.91 6.69
CA GLY A 138 -7.53 14.90 5.45
C GLY A 138 -6.51 16.05 5.35
N GLN A 139 -6.84 17.25 5.88
CA GLN A 139 -5.87 18.36 5.94
C GLN A 139 -4.72 18.06 6.91
N LYS A 140 -5.00 17.43 8.05
CA LYS A 140 -3.97 16.95 8.98
C LYS A 140 -3.10 15.89 8.35
N GLN A 141 -3.70 14.96 7.62
CA GLN A 141 -2.97 13.90 6.90
C GLN A 141 -2.00 14.50 5.87
N ARG A 142 -2.48 15.46 5.05
CA ARG A 142 -1.62 16.16 4.09
C ARG A 142 -0.49 16.96 4.77
N LEU A 143 -0.75 17.54 5.94
CA LEU A 143 0.29 18.19 6.74
C LEU A 143 1.34 17.17 7.22
N ASN A 144 0.93 16.01 7.72
CA ASN A 144 1.84 14.95 8.16
C ASN A 144 2.76 14.48 7.03
N VAL A 145 2.20 14.25 5.84
CA VAL A 145 3.01 13.91 4.67
C VAL A 145 3.97 15.07 4.32
N GLY A 146 3.48 16.31 4.31
CA GLY A 146 4.32 17.50 4.06
C GLY A 146 5.52 17.57 4.99
N LEU A 147 5.33 17.30 6.28
CA LEU A 147 6.41 17.26 7.28
C LEU A 147 7.43 16.16 6.98
N SER A 148 7.01 15.01 6.48
CA SER A 148 7.90 13.90 6.16
C SER A 148 8.74 14.14 4.91
N ILE A 149 8.25 14.94 3.95
CA ILE A 149 8.98 15.19 2.69
C ILE A 149 9.82 16.47 2.71
N ILE A 150 9.63 17.36 3.69
CA ILE A 150 10.29 18.67 3.75
C ILE A 150 11.82 18.58 3.85
N GLY A 151 12.34 17.50 4.43
CA GLY A 151 13.77 17.33 4.75
C GLY A 151 14.66 16.89 3.59
N ARG A 152 14.15 16.65 2.37
CA ARG A 152 14.92 16.10 1.23
C ARG A 152 15.75 14.88 1.58
N THR A 153 15.20 13.98 2.38
CA THR A 153 15.85 12.74 2.79
C THR A 153 15.95 11.75 1.62
N LYS A 154 16.91 10.82 1.69
CA LYS A 154 17.06 9.77 0.67
C LYS A 154 15.97 8.72 0.72
N LEU A 155 15.40 8.51 1.91
CA LEU A 155 14.32 7.56 2.15
C LEU A 155 13.20 8.28 2.91
N ALA A 156 11.99 8.25 2.36
CA ALA A 156 10.77 8.67 3.03
C ALA A 156 9.91 7.43 3.34
N VAL A 157 9.58 7.23 4.62
CA VAL A 157 8.73 6.14 5.08
C VAL A 157 7.38 6.71 5.50
N LEU A 158 6.31 6.24 4.86
CA LEU A 158 4.96 6.79 5.01
C LEU A 158 4.00 5.69 5.43
N ASP A 159 3.40 5.83 6.60
CA ASP A 159 2.42 4.86 7.08
C ASP A 159 1.00 5.31 6.74
N GLU A 160 0.37 4.61 5.78
CA GLU A 160 -0.96 4.90 5.24
C GLU A 160 -1.16 6.36 4.79
N PRO A 161 -0.33 6.90 3.87
CA PRO A 161 -0.30 8.33 3.55
C PRO A 161 -1.61 8.85 2.95
N SER A 162 -2.41 8.01 2.29
CA SER A 162 -3.65 8.40 1.61
C SER A 162 -4.91 8.21 2.47
N THR A 163 -4.78 7.64 3.67
CA THR A 163 -5.94 7.37 4.54
C THR A 163 -6.67 8.65 4.92
N GLY A 164 -8.00 8.65 4.73
CA GLY A 164 -8.86 9.78 5.05
C GLY A 164 -8.81 10.95 4.05
N LEU A 165 -8.14 10.78 2.91
CA LEU A 165 -8.18 11.73 1.81
C LEU A 165 -9.37 11.45 0.88
N ASP A 166 -9.93 12.51 0.31
CA ASP A 166 -10.83 12.36 -0.84
C ASP A 166 -10.06 12.02 -2.12
N VAL A 167 -10.79 11.63 -3.17
CA VAL A 167 -10.20 11.15 -4.43
C VAL A 167 -9.24 12.17 -5.04
N MET A 168 -9.60 13.45 -5.07
CA MET A 168 -8.78 14.50 -5.67
C MET A 168 -7.49 14.73 -4.86
N ALA A 169 -7.62 14.81 -3.53
CA ALA A 169 -6.47 14.99 -2.64
C ALA A 169 -5.50 13.79 -2.69
N ARG A 170 -6.03 12.58 -2.86
CA ARG A 170 -5.26 11.35 -3.05
C ARG A 170 -4.47 11.39 -4.36
N ASP A 171 -5.13 11.72 -5.47
CA ASP A 171 -4.47 11.81 -6.78
C ASP A 171 -3.36 12.87 -6.79
N ASP A 172 -3.57 14.02 -6.14
CA ASP A 172 -2.56 15.06 -6.04
C ASP A 172 -1.38 14.62 -5.16
N LEU A 173 -1.64 13.92 -4.05
CA LEU A 173 -0.59 13.29 -3.25
C LEU A 173 0.24 12.29 -4.08
N TRP A 174 -0.40 11.41 -4.85
CA TRP A 174 0.28 10.44 -5.69
C TRP A 174 1.19 11.09 -6.74
N LYS A 175 0.76 12.21 -7.34
CA LYS A 175 1.61 13.00 -8.27
C LYS A 175 2.86 13.51 -7.56
N VAL A 176 2.71 14.02 -6.33
CA VAL A 176 3.87 14.49 -5.54
C VAL A 176 4.81 13.34 -5.21
N LEU A 177 4.29 12.19 -4.76
CA LEU A 177 5.14 11.04 -4.43
C LEU A 177 5.90 10.52 -5.66
N ARG A 178 5.25 10.44 -6.83
CA ARG A 178 5.95 10.08 -8.08
C ARG A 178 7.06 11.07 -8.42
N PHE A 179 6.76 12.37 -8.37
CA PHE A 179 7.76 13.41 -8.62
C PHE A 179 8.96 13.27 -7.68
N LEU A 180 8.75 13.02 -6.39
CA LEU A 180 9.83 12.82 -5.43
C LEU A 180 10.67 11.57 -5.72
N ALA A 181 10.03 10.50 -6.17
CA ALA A 181 10.72 9.28 -6.57
C ALA A 181 11.56 9.50 -7.84
N GLU A 182 11.05 10.26 -8.80
CA GLU A 182 11.79 10.68 -10.01
C GLU A 182 13.00 11.57 -9.66
N GLU A 183 12.89 12.40 -8.61
CA GLU A 183 14.02 13.16 -8.07
C GLU A 183 15.08 12.28 -7.34
N GLY A 184 14.84 10.98 -7.22
CA GLY A 184 15.76 10.02 -6.60
C GLY A 184 15.51 9.75 -5.11
N THR A 185 14.38 10.19 -4.54
CA THR A 185 13.97 9.79 -3.20
C THR A 185 13.40 8.37 -3.25
N THR A 186 13.89 7.47 -2.42
CA THR A 186 13.23 6.17 -2.19
C THR A 186 12.02 6.41 -1.29
N ILE A 187 10.86 5.93 -1.70
CA ILE A 187 9.63 6.03 -0.89
C ILE A 187 9.19 4.62 -0.51
N VAL A 188 8.97 4.41 0.78
CA VAL A 188 8.35 3.18 1.29
C VAL A 188 7.06 3.56 1.97
N LEU A 189 5.96 3.00 1.51
CA LEU A 189 4.65 3.27 2.12
C LEU A 189 3.96 1.97 2.53
N SER A 190 3.17 2.04 3.59
CA SER A 190 2.19 1.01 3.89
C SER A 190 0.85 1.39 3.29
N THR A 191 0.11 0.41 2.85
CA THR A 191 -1.26 0.60 2.38
C THR A 191 -2.10 -0.65 2.56
N HIS A 192 -3.39 -0.43 2.74
CA HIS A 192 -4.43 -1.44 2.58
C HIS A 192 -5.30 -1.16 1.34
N ASP A 193 -4.90 -0.22 0.48
CA ASP A 193 -5.58 0.11 -0.78
C ASP A 193 -4.82 -0.54 -1.94
N LEU A 194 -5.46 -1.52 -2.58
CA LEU A 194 -4.91 -2.26 -3.73
C LEU A 194 -4.73 -1.37 -4.96
N ASP A 195 -5.59 -0.37 -5.13
CA ASP A 195 -5.47 0.60 -6.24
C ASP A 195 -4.26 1.50 -6.01
N GLU A 196 -4.03 1.95 -4.77
CA GLU A 196 -2.82 2.69 -4.42
C GLU A 196 -1.57 1.86 -4.71
N ALA A 197 -1.52 0.62 -4.25
CA ALA A 197 -0.40 -0.28 -4.49
C ALA A 197 -0.15 -0.49 -5.99
N ARG A 198 -1.21 -0.73 -6.77
CA ARG A 198 -1.12 -0.98 -8.22
C ARG A 198 -0.69 0.26 -9.01
N VAL A 199 -1.25 1.43 -8.69
CA VAL A 199 -1.07 2.65 -9.49
C VAL A 199 0.21 3.38 -9.11
N LEU A 200 0.61 3.33 -7.84
CA LEU A 200 1.70 4.14 -7.32
C LEU A 200 3.01 3.38 -7.16
N CYS A 201 2.95 2.11 -6.72
CA CYS A 201 4.16 1.38 -6.36
C CYS A 201 4.83 0.70 -7.56
N HIS A 202 6.16 0.79 -7.63
CA HIS A 202 6.98 0.04 -8.60
C HIS A 202 7.13 -1.42 -8.17
N GLU A 203 7.19 -1.63 -6.87
CA GLU A 203 7.31 -2.94 -6.24
C GLU A 203 6.48 -2.96 -4.96
N VAL A 204 5.91 -4.11 -4.63
CA VAL A 204 5.13 -4.31 -3.40
C VAL A 204 5.55 -5.60 -2.72
N ALA A 205 5.53 -5.60 -1.39
CA ALA A 205 5.55 -6.81 -0.59
C ALA A 205 4.17 -7.02 0.03
N VAL A 206 3.60 -8.18 -0.19
CA VAL A 206 2.37 -8.61 0.47
C VAL A 206 2.70 -9.14 1.85
N ILE A 207 2.18 -8.46 2.87
CA ILE A 207 2.39 -8.82 4.27
C ILE A 207 1.11 -9.44 4.83
N ASP A 208 1.23 -10.63 5.37
CA ASP A 208 0.14 -11.33 6.03
C ASP A 208 0.63 -12.03 7.28
N HIS A 209 -0.11 -11.89 8.39
CA HIS A 209 0.24 -12.48 9.70
C HIS A 209 1.71 -12.28 10.12
N GLY A 210 2.26 -11.08 9.87
CA GLY A 210 3.64 -10.72 10.21
C GLY A 210 4.71 -11.33 9.32
N ARG A 211 4.34 -11.92 8.18
CA ARG A 211 5.25 -12.52 7.20
C ARG A 211 5.15 -11.82 5.85
N SER A 212 6.25 -11.76 5.11
CA SER A 212 6.23 -11.39 3.70
C SER A 212 5.90 -12.64 2.89
N VAL A 213 4.70 -12.69 2.29
CA VAL A 213 4.21 -13.86 1.53
C VAL A 213 4.57 -13.80 0.06
N ALA A 214 4.76 -12.60 -0.49
CA ALA A 214 5.24 -12.38 -1.86
C ALA A 214 5.83 -10.99 -2.01
N GLN A 215 6.78 -10.83 -2.93
CA GLN A 215 7.36 -9.54 -3.31
C GLN A 215 7.57 -9.49 -4.82
N GLY A 216 7.31 -8.34 -5.45
CA GLY A 216 7.50 -8.09 -6.87
C GLY A 216 6.70 -6.88 -7.34
N SER A 217 6.78 -6.56 -8.64
CA SER A 217 5.89 -5.52 -9.18
C SER A 217 4.42 -5.97 -9.12
N PRO A 218 3.46 -5.03 -9.02
CA PRO A 218 2.04 -5.38 -9.04
C PRO A 218 1.67 -6.27 -10.24
N GLU A 219 2.20 -5.96 -11.43
CA GLU A 219 1.97 -6.73 -12.64
C GLU A 219 2.56 -8.14 -12.57
N GLU A 220 3.74 -8.29 -11.97
CA GLU A 220 4.35 -9.62 -11.75
C GLU A 220 3.54 -10.47 -10.78
N LEU A 221 3.05 -9.87 -9.69
CA LEU A 221 2.22 -10.58 -8.72
C LEU A 221 0.89 -11.01 -9.36
N ILE A 222 0.25 -10.13 -10.12
CA ILE A 222 -0.97 -10.47 -10.88
C ILE A 222 -0.68 -11.64 -11.83
N ARG A 223 0.35 -11.52 -12.66
CA ARG A 223 0.70 -12.56 -13.66
C ARG A 223 1.01 -13.93 -13.03
N LYS A 224 1.67 -13.92 -11.86
CA LYS A 224 2.08 -15.17 -11.17
C LYS A 224 0.95 -15.81 -10.39
N HIS A 225 0.07 -15.02 -9.79
CA HIS A 225 -0.87 -15.50 -8.77
C HIS A 225 -2.34 -15.34 -9.14
N ALA A 226 -2.69 -14.39 -10.01
CA ALA A 226 -4.06 -14.17 -10.47
C ALA A 226 -4.24 -14.74 -11.88
N LYS A 227 -4.74 -15.97 -12.00
CA LYS A 227 -4.97 -16.63 -13.30
C LYS A 227 -6.42 -16.49 -13.73
N GLY A 228 -6.59 -16.34 -15.04
CA GLY A 228 -7.88 -16.35 -15.72
C GLY A 228 -8.71 -15.08 -15.55
N THR A 229 -9.27 -14.61 -16.65
CA THR A 229 -10.25 -13.51 -16.66
C THR A 229 -11.56 -13.98 -16.03
N LEU A 230 -12.10 -13.21 -15.11
CA LEU A 230 -13.42 -13.47 -14.54
C LEU A 230 -14.49 -12.95 -15.50
N ILE A 231 -15.26 -13.88 -16.08
CA ILE A 231 -16.39 -13.57 -16.93
C ILE A 231 -17.66 -13.82 -16.14
N SER A 232 -18.51 -12.80 -16.02
CA SER A 232 -19.78 -12.89 -15.34
C SER A 232 -20.92 -12.44 -16.25
N CYS A 233 -22.08 -13.05 -16.10
CA CYS A 233 -23.26 -12.71 -16.88
C CYS A 233 -24.53 -12.87 -16.05
N ARG A 234 -25.58 -12.14 -16.43
CA ARG A 234 -26.94 -12.42 -15.94
C ARG A 234 -27.61 -13.43 -16.84
N VAL A 235 -28.30 -14.38 -16.22
CA VAL A 235 -28.99 -15.49 -16.86
C VAL A 235 -30.43 -15.53 -16.38
N LYS A 236 -31.37 -15.86 -17.27
CA LYS A 236 -32.75 -16.16 -16.86
C LYS A 236 -32.73 -17.42 -15.97
N PRO A 237 -33.54 -17.46 -14.89
CA PRO A 237 -33.51 -18.58 -13.93
C PRO A 237 -33.63 -19.97 -14.58
N ASP A 238 -34.46 -20.09 -15.61
CA ASP A 238 -34.71 -21.34 -16.32
C ASP A 238 -33.50 -21.80 -17.18
N GLY A 239 -32.53 -20.93 -17.44
CA GLY A 239 -31.34 -21.22 -18.26
C GLY A 239 -30.06 -21.52 -17.45
N ILE A 240 -30.08 -21.40 -16.12
CA ILE A 240 -28.89 -21.51 -15.27
C ILE A 240 -28.27 -22.91 -15.39
N THR A 241 -29.06 -23.98 -15.23
CA THR A 241 -28.57 -25.36 -15.21
C THR A 241 -27.90 -25.74 -16.52
N ASP A 242 -28.52 -25.38 -17.65
CA ASP A 242 -28.01 -25.69 -18.97
C ASP A 242 -26.70 -24.92 -19.23
N LEU A 243 -26.68 -23.62 -18.89
CA LEU A 243 -25.50 -22.80 -19.07
C LEU A 243 -24.31 -23.25 -18.23
N VAL A 244 -24.56 -23.60 -16.95
CA VAL A 244 -23.52 -24.16 -16.08
C VAL A 244 -22.92 -25.43 -16.69
N SER A 245 -23.77 -26.30 -17.26
CA SER A 245 -23.31 -27.54 -17.91
C SER A 245 -22.43 -27.26 -19.13
N MET A 246 -22.79 -26.26 -19.94
CA MET A 246 -21.99 -25.84 -21.11
C MET A 246 -20.65 -25.21 -20.69
N LEU A 247 -20.66 -24.40 -19.66
CA LEU A 247 -19.46 -23.68 -19.19
C LEU A 247 -18.43 -24.59 -18.51
N ARG A 248 -18.85 -25.75 -17.98
CA ARG A 248 -17.92 -26.72 -17.34
C ARG A 248 -16.80 -27.22 -18.26
N THR A 249 -16.96 -27.14 -19.57
CA THR A 249 -15.90 -27.49 -20.53
C THR A 249 -14.75 -26.50 -20.57
N PHE A 250 -14.95 -25.27 -20.04
CA PHE A 250 -13.97 -24.19 -20.04
C PHE A 250 -13.40 -23.87 -18.66
N GLY A 251 -13.98 -24.44 -17.60
CA GLY A 251 -13.57 -24.21 -16.22
C GLY A 251 -14.68 -24.59 -15.23
N GLU A 252 -14.54 -24.12 -14.00
CA GLU A 252 -15.56 -24.31 -12.97
C GLU A 252 -16.45 -23.06 -12.88
N PRO A 253 -17.70 -23.11 -13.41
CA PRO A 253 -18.63 -22.01 -13.28
C PRO A 253 -19.22 -21.96 -11.86
N GLU A 254 -19.32 -20.76 -11.32
CA GLU A 254 -19.93 -20.47 -10.04
C GLU A 254 -21.27 -19.78 -10.21
N VAL A 255 -22.29 -20.25 -9.49
CA VAL A 255 -23.59 -19.59 -9.42
C VAL A 255 -23.53 -18.60 -8.24
N VAL A 256 -23.33 -17.32 -8.54
CA VAL A 256 -23.19 -16.27 -7.54
C VAL A 256 -24.53 -15.96 -6.86
N ASP A 257 -25.60 -15.94 -7.65
CA ASP A 257 -26.97 -15.74 -7.19
C ASP A 257 -28.00 -16.40 -8.13
N LYS A 258 -29.29 -16.18 -7.89
CA LYS A 258 -30.39 -16.75 -8.69
C LYS A 258 -30.40 -16.34 -10.16
N THR A 259 -29.57 -15.37 -10.56
CA THR A 259 -29.55 -14.78 -11.91
C THR A 259 -28.15 -14.52 -12.43
N THR A 260 -27.10 -14.75 -11.65
CA THR A 260 -25.73 -14.43 -12.01
C THR A 260 -24.85 -15.66 -11.98
N ILE A 261 -24.14 -15.91 -13.07
CA ILE A 261 -23.10 -16.93 -13.17
C ILE A 261 -21.78 -16.25 -13.44
N SER A 262 -20.72 -16.76 -12.83
CA SER A 262 -19.33 -16.37 -13.12
C SER A 262 -18.49 -17.59 -13.48
N ILE A 263 -17.46 -17.37 -14.31
CA ILE A 263 -16.47 -18.38 -14.64
C ILE A 263 -15.11 -17.68 -14.82
N ARG A 264 -14.04 -18.32 -14.35
CA ARG A 264 -12.67 -17.92 -14.67
C ARG A 264 -12.13 -18.75 -15.81
N ALA A 265 -11.58 -18.07 -16.85
CA ALA A 265 -11.00 -18.73 -18.01
C ALA A 265 -9.71 -18.03 -18.44
N ASP A 266 -8.69 -18.82 -18.77
CA ASP A 266 -7.44 -18.30 -19.34
C ASP A 266 -7.65 -17.93 -20.83
N ASP A 267 -8.43 -18.73 -21.58
CA ASP A 267 -8.90 -18.42 -22.91
C ASP A 267 -10.36 -17.96 -22.86
N THR A 268 -10.59 -16.69 -23.14
CA THR A 268 -11.90 -16.05 -23.00
C THR A 268 -12.79 -16.21 -24.22
N ASP A 269 -12.21 -16.36 -25.42
CA ASP A 269 -12.94 -16.35 -26.69
C ASP A 269 -14.02 -17.45 -26.79
N PRO A 270 -13.72 -18.72 -26.47
CA PRO A 270 -14.75 -19.76 -26.54
C PRO A 270 -15.85 -19.56 -25.48
N VAL A 271 -15.51 -19.02 -24.31
CA VAL A 271 -16.50 -18.72 -23.26
C VAL A 271 -17.44 -17.61 -23.72
N ILE A 272 -16.88 -16.53 -24.28
CA ILE A 272 -17.65 -15.41 -24.82
C ILE A 272 -18.56 -15.88 -25.96
N ALA A 273 -18.08 -16.74 -26.84
CA ALA A 273 -18.88 -17.29 -27.94
C ALA A 273 -20.10 -18.05 -27.43
N VAL A 274 -19.94 -18.90 -26.42
CA VAL A 274 -21.05 -19.63 -25.78
C VAL A 274 -22.02 -18.68 -25.13
N LEU A 275 -21.52 -17.73 -24.34
CA LEU A 275 -22.36 -16.77 -23.61
C LEU A 275 -23.13 -15.85 -24.55
N SER A 276 -22.50 -15.34 -25.61
CA SER A 276 -23.09 -14.39 -26.57
C SER A 276 -24.15 -15.05 -27.45
N SER A 277 -24.01 -16.35 -27.72
CA SER A 277 -24.99 -17.11 -28.55
C SER A 277 -26.21 -17.57 -27.75
N ASN A 278 -26.18 -17.51 -26.42
CA ASN A 278 -27.27 -18.01 -25.58
C ASN A 278 -28.33 -16.92 -25.30
N PRO A 279 -29.58 -17.06 -25.76
CA PRO A 279 -30.64 -16.06 -25.63
C PRO A 279 -31.10 -15.84 -24.17
N ALA A 280 -30.72 -16.71 -23.25
CA ALA A 280 -31.00 -16.54 -21.81
C ALA A 280 -29.98 -15.63 -21.12
N VAL A 281 -28.84 -15.34 -21.76
CA VAL A 281 -27.74 -14.53 -21.22
C VAL A 281 -27.94 -13.06 -21.53
N SER A 282 -27.61 -12.22 -20.57
CA SER A 282 -27.58 -10.75 -20.68
C SER A 282 -26.49 -10.18 -19.79
N GLN A 283 -26.12 -8.93 -20.00
CA GLN A 283 -25.17 -8.18 -19.17
C GLN A 283 -23.84 -8.92 -18.94
N LEU A 284 -23.20 -9.31 -20.04
CA LEU A 284 -21.86 -9.89 -19.99
C LEU A 284 -20.85 -8.85 -19.45
N ARG A 285 -20.04 -9.25 -18.49
CA ARG A 285 -18.95 -8.46 -17.91
C ARG A 285 -17.69 -9.31 -17.90
N MET A 286 -16.57 -8.66 -18.18
CA MET A 286 -15.23 -9.26 -18.11
C MET A 286 -14.39 -8.43 -17.16
N ASN A 287 -13.79 -9.10 -16.21
CA ASN A 287 -12.85 -8.48 -15.29
C ASN A 287 -11.50 -9.17 -15.44
N GLU A 288 -10.52 -8.43 -15.94
CA GLU A 288 -9.15 -8.93 -15.99
C GLU A 288 -8.63 -9.28 -14.60
N PRO A 289 -7.65 -10.21 -14.49
CA PRO A 289 -7.02 -10.52 -13.22
C PRO A 289 -6.49 -9.26 -12.54
N SER A 290 -6.72 -9.14 -11.26
CA SER A 290 -6.38 -7.96 -10.47
C SER A 290 -5.37 -8.28 -9.35
N LEU A 291 -4.81 -7.25 -8.74
CA LEU A 291 -3.97 -7.40 -7.55
C LEU A 291 -4.78 -7.98 -6.36
N TYR A 292 -6.10 -7.72 -6.31
CA TYR A 292 -7.00 -8.36 -5.36
C TYR A 292 -7.03 -9.89 -5.53
N ASP A 293 -7.17 -10.37 -6.78
CA ASP A 293 -7.18 -11.81 -7.05
C ASP A 293 -5.84 -12.47 -6.67
N ALA A 294 -4.73 -11.77 -6.94
CA ALA A 294 -3.41 -12.23 -6.53
C ALA A 294 -3.28 -12.28 -5.00
N PHE A 295 -3.78 -11.26 -4.30
CA PHE A 295 -3.78 -11.20 -2.84
C PHE A 295 -4.57 -12.35 -2.22
N VAL A 296 -5.82 -12.54 -2.62
CA VAL A 296 -6.69 -13.64 -2.11
C VAL A 296 -6.03 -15.00 -2.34
N LYS A 297 -5.38 -15.18 -3.51
CA LYS A 297 -4.68 -16.43 -3.79
C LYS A 297 -3.45 -16.66 -2.93
N LEU A 298 -2.73 -15.60 -2.55
CA LEU A 298 -1.53 -15.64 -1.72
C LEU A 298 -1.85 -15.87 -0.25
N THR A 299 -2.90 -15.26 0.27
CA THR A 299 -3.24 -15.25 1.69
C THR A 299 -4.33 -16.27 2.06
N GLY A 300 -5.17 -16.64 1.10
CA GLY A 300 -6.28 -17.58 1.30
C GLY A 300 -7.53 -16.95 1.93
N HIS A 301 -7.57 -15.63 2.10
CA HIS A 301 -8.71 -14.90 2.64
C HIS A 301 -8.90 -13.56 1.90
N ASP A 302 -10.08 -12.97 2.05
CA ASP A 302 -10.43 -11.68 1.47
C ASP A 302 -9.61 -10.54 2.09
N PHE A 303 -9.47 -9.48 1.31
CA PHE A 303 -8.78 -8.26 1.72
C PHE A 303 -9.78 -7.37 2.48
N GLU A 304 -9.81 -7.47 3.83
CA GLU A 304 -10.64 -6.63 4.71
C GLU A 304 -9.84 -5.52 5.42
#